data_4a2f9a001ad7987b051a24c31e75a894
#
_entry.id   4a2f9a001ad7987b051a24c31e75a894
#
_cell.length_a   1.000
_cell.length_b   1.000
_cell.length_c   1.000
_cell.angle_alpha   90.00
_cell.angle_beta   90.00
_cell.angle_gamma   90.00
#
_symmetry.space_group_name_H-M   'P 1'
#
loop_
_entity.id
_entity.type
_entity.pdbx_description
1 polymer ?
#
loop_
_entity_poly.entity_id
_entity_poly.type
_entity_poly.pdbx_seq_one_letter_code
_entity_poly.pdbx_strand_id
1 'polypeptide(L)'
;KFDDEELLSDLRSLSSHDLMNAITKGEFWDEQRDLARIIGDDIVVPKEGILGSLSDSNKHANVPIIFGINKDENKLFNFFDEKYVSNFFNIYFRVRDAFYYDLISDYQSLAWRSNGLDTPADLVKNSGQENVYAYRFDWDEEPKVLGMDFSLLLGAAHAFEIPFIMGDFDFG
;
A
#
# COMPACT_ATOMS: atom_id res chain seq x y z
N LYS A 1 -20.21 28.77 10.78
CA LYS A 1 -19.89 28.58 9.36
C LYS A 1 -18.49 29.10 9.19
N PHE A 2 -17.56 28.23 8.87
CA PHE A 2 -16.20 28.68 8.55
C PHE A 2 -16.25 29.37 7.20
N ASP A 3 -15.50 30.46 7.04
CA ASP A 3 -15.26 31.08 5.73
C ASP A 3 -14.25 30.19 5.01
N ASP A 4 -14.62 29.64 3.87
CA ASP A 4 -13.79 28.67 3.13
C ASP A 4 -12.49 29.31 2.62
N GLU A 5 -12.49 30.63 2.37
CA GLU A 5 -11.29 31.38 1.94
C GLU A 5 -10.31 31.59 3.11
N GLU A 6 -10.83 31.92 4.29
CA GLU A 6 -10.04 32.07 5.51
C GLU A 6 -9.41 30.72 5.91
N LEU A 7 -10.21 29.63 5.91
CA LEU A 7 -9.72 28.29 6.19
C LEU A 7 -8.62 27.84 5.22
N LEU A 8 -8.78 28.10 3.92
CA LEU A 8 -7.78 27.79 2.91
C LEU A 8 -6.49 28.59 3.11
N SER A 9 -6.62 29.87 3.48
CA SER A 9 -5.47 30.73 3.80
C SER A 9 -4.70 30.20 5.01
N ASP A 10 -5.42 29.83 6.07
CA ASP A 10 -4.85 29.28 7.29
C ASP A 10 -4.12 27.96 7.03
N LEU A 11 -4.77 27.03 6.32
CA LEU A 11 -4.15 25.74 5.96
C LEU A 11 -2.88 25.92 5.11
N ARG A 12 -2.87 26.86 4.17
CA ARG A 12 -1.70 27.16 3.35
C ARG A 12 -0.58 27.87 4.10
N SER A 13 -0.88 28.51 5.23
CA SER A 13 0.12 29.15 6.10
C SER A 13 0.85 28.17 7.00
N LEU A 14 0.30 26.97 7.21
CA LEU A 14 0.94 25.92 8.00
C LEU A 14 2.21 25.39 7.32
N SER A 15 3.22 25.09 8.12
CA SER A 15 4.36 24.32 7.62
C SER A 15 3.93 22.88 7.32
N SER A 16 4.64 22.21 6.41
CA SER A 16 4.40 20.77 6.14
C SER A 16 4.53 19.91 7.39
N HIS A 17 5.44 20.29 8.31
CA HIS A 17 5.62 19.62 9.60
C HIS A 17 4.41 19.78 10.51
N ASP A 18 3.86 21.00 10.64
CA ASP A 18 2.67 21.26 11.48
C ASP A 18 1.44 20.57 10.90
N LEU A 19 1.29 20.56 9.57
CA LEU A 19 0.21 19.86 8.88
C LEU A 19 0.30 18.35 9.11
N MET A 20 1.49 17.78 8.96
CA MET A 20 1.71 16.36 9.23
C MET A 20 1.44 16.02 10.68
N ASN A 21 1.93 16.79 11.64
CA ASN A 21 1.65 16.59 13.07
C ASN A 21 0.17 16.71 13.42
N ALA A 22 -0.58 17.53 12.72
CA ALA A 22 -2.02 17.65 12.93
C ALA A 22 -2.80 16.46 12.38
N ILE A 23 -2.31 15.84 11.32
CA ILE A 23 -2.90 14.66 10.67
C ILE A 23 -2.47 13.39 11.39
N THR A 24 -1.19 13.31 11.82
CA THR A 24 -0.59 12.12 12.44
C THR A 24 -0.49 12.31 13.96
N LYS A 25 -1.58 12.06 14.69
CA LYS A 25 -1.64 12.19 16.17
C LYS A 25 -1.14 10.98 16.95
N GLY A 26 -0.19 10.20 16.44
CA GLY A 26 0.29 8.99 17.09
C GLY A 26 1.31 8.24 16.25
N GLU A 27 1.33 6.93 16.31
CA GLU A 27 2.24 6.14 15.50
C GLU A 27 1.76 6.06 14.04
N PHE A 28 2.68 6.27 13.10
CA PHE A 28 2.42 6.31 11.64
C PHE A 28 1.51 5.19 11.13
N TRP A 29 1.53 4.02 11.78
CA TRP A 29 0.77 2.85 11.35
C TRP A 29 -0.70 2.86 11.80
N ASP A 30 -1.01 3.51 12.91
CA ASP A 30 -2.39 3.61 13.43
C ASP A 30 -3.23 4.66 12.68
N GLU A 31 -2.59 5.62 12.05
CA GLU A 31 -3.21 6.85 11.55
C GLU A 31 -3.39 6.93 10.05
N GLN A 32 -2.96 5.94 9.29
CA GLN A 32 -3.27 5.86 7.84
C GLN A 32 -4.77 5.97 7.52
N ARG A 33 -5.63 5.76 8.51
CA ARG A 33 -7.09 5.89 8.37
C ARG A 33 -7.55 7.34 8.24
N ASP A 34 -6.79 8.30 8.77
CA ASP A 34 -7.17 9.70 8.79
C ASP A 34 -6.50 10.55 7.69
N LEU A 35 -5.63 9.92 6.87
CA LEU A 35 -5.08 10.57 5.70
C LEU A 35 -6.20 10.98 4.72
N ALA A 36 -6.06 12.19 4.17
CA ALA A 36 -7.00 12.72 3.20
C ALA A 36 -7.15 11.74 2.01
N ARG A 37 -8.39 11.31 1.78
CA ARG A 37 -8.70 10.45 0.63
C ARG A 37 -8.64 11.26 -0.66
N ILE A 38 -8.29 10.60 -1.76
CA ILE A 38 -8.40 11.19 -3.09
C ILE A 38 -9.88 11.52 -3.35
N ILE A 39 -10.16 12.79 -3.64
CA ILE A 39 -11.53 13.28 -3.89
C ILE A 39 -11.68 13.52 -5.38
N GLY A 40 -12.77 13.03 -5.95
CA GLY A 40 -13.19 13.35 -7.31
C GLY A 40 -13.76 14.77 -7.37
N ASP A 41 -12.91 15.75 -7.73
CA ASP A 41 -13.24 17.17 -7.78
C ASP A 41 -13.58 17.69 -9.18
N ASP A 42 -13.54 16.84 -10.20
CA ASP A 42 -13.66 17.17 -11.63
C ASP A 42 -12.59 18.14 -12.18
N ILE A 43 -11.53 18.41 -11.41
CA ILE A 43 -10.41 19.27 -11.83
C ILE A 43 -9.16 18.41 -12.05
N VAL A 44 -8.76 17.66 -11.02
CA VAL A 44 -7.59 16.77 -11.05
C VAL A 44 -8.04 15.32 -11.15
N VAL A 45 -9.04 14.96 -10.38
CA VAL A 45 -9.61 13.61 -10.36
C VAL A 45 -11.08 13.68 -10.78
N PRO A 46 -11.48 12.98 -11.84
CA PRO A 46 -12.88 12.94 -12.26
C PRO A 46 -13.82 12.48 -11.13
N LYS A 47 -15.09 12.91 -11.14
CA LYS A 47 -16.09 12.55 -10.11
C LYS A 47 -16.30 11.05 -9.97
N GLU A 48 -16.20 10.32 -11.07
CA GLU A 48 -16.28 8.85 -11.08
C GLU A 48 -15.07 8.18 -10.43
N GLY A 49 -14.06 8.95 -10.07
CA GLY A 49 -12.83 8.48 -9.45
C GLY A 49 -11.89 7.74 -10.41
N ILE A 50 -10.81 7.20 -9.86
CA ILE A 50 -9.77 6.54 -10.65
C ILE A 50 -10.33 5.31 -11.39
N LEU A 51 -11.09 4.45 -10.70
CA LEU A 51 -11.62 3.23 -11.33
C LEU A 51 -12.62 3.54 -12.47
N GLY A 52 -13.45 4.58 -12.29
CA GLY A 52 -14.33 5.05 -13.35
C GLY A 52 -13.55 5.56 -14.56
N SER A 53 -12.45 6.26 -14.34
CA SER A 53 -11.57 6.73 -15.43
C SER A 53 -10.86 5.58 -16.15
N LEU A 54 -10.42 4.55 -15.42
CA LEU A 54 -9.78 3.37 -16.01
C LEU A 54 -10.75 2.53 -16.86
N SER A 55 -12.05 2.63 -16.62
CA SER A 55 -13.07 1.92 -17.41
C SER A 55 -13.41 2.58 -18.74
N ASP A 56 -12.94 3.79 -19.01
CA ASP A 56 -13.23 4.58 -20.22
C ASP A 56 -11.93 4.94 -20.98
N SER A 57 -11.73 4.35 -22.16
CA SER A 57 -10.53 4.57 -22.97
C SER A 57 -10.27 6.03 -23.37
N ASN A 58 -11.27 6.91 -23.25
CA ASN A 58 -11.11 8.34 -23.51
C ASN A 58 -10.58 9.11 -22.28
N LYS A 59 -10.52 8.48 -21.11
CA LYS A 59 -10.17 9.12 -19.83
C LYS A 59 -8.82 8.69 -19.28
N HIS A 60 -8.13 7.78 -19.94
CA HIS A 60 -6.77 7.39 -19.59
C HIS A 60 -5.88 7.28 -20.82
N ALA A 61 -4.56 7.36 -20.61
CA ALA A 61 -3.60 7.22 -21.70
C ALA A 61 -3.59 5.78 -22.23
N ASN A 62 -3.55 5.64 -23.56
CA ASN A 62 -3.39 4.34 -24.21
C ASN A 62 -1.89 3.99 -24.32
N VAL A 63 -1.30 3.59 -23.20
CA VAL A 63 0.10 3.16 -23.09
C VAL A 63 0.18 1.75 -22.50
N PRO A 64 1.19 0.94 -22.89
CA PRO A 64 1.42 -0.34 -22.23
C PRO A 64 1.54 -0.17 -20.72
N ILE A 65 0.87 -1.03 -19.96
CA ILE A 65 0.86 -0.95 -18.50
C ILE A 65 1.15 -2.32 -17.86
N ILE A 66 1.91 -2.32 -16.79
CA ILE A 66 2.19 -3.50 -15.96
C ILE A 66 1.69 -3.20 -14.56
N PHE A 67 0.76 -4.02 -14.07
CA PHE A 67 0.33 -4.01 -12.67
C PHE A 67 1.13 -5.04 -11.88
N GLY A 68 1.52 -4.69 -10.66
CA GLY A 68 2.26 -5.59 -9.78
C GLY A 68 1.63 -5.69 -8.41
N ILE A 69 1.83 -6.84 -7.77
CA ILE A 69 1.44 -7.11 -6.39
C ILE A 69 2.41 -8.09 -5.76
N ASN A 70 2.64 -7.99 -4.47
CA ASN A 70 3.40 -8.98 -3.73
C ASN A 70 2.47 -10.00 -3.07
N LYS A 71 2.95 -11.24 -2.89
CA LYS A 71 2.16 -12.31 -2.30
C LYS A 71 1.68 -11.97 -0.89
N ASP A 72 2.58 -11.41 -0.09
CA ASP A 72 2.40 -11.17 1.35
C ASP A 72 2.37 -9.67 1.71
N GLU A 73 1.75 -8.82 0.86
CA GLU A 73 1.74 -7.34 1.01
C GLU A 73 1.52 -6.88 2.45
N ASN A 74 0.54 -7.46 3.14
CA ASN A 74 0.13 -7.01 4.46
C ASN A 74 1.00 -7.55 5.61
N LYS A 75 1.91 -8.51 5.36
CA LYS A 75 2.84 -8.97 6.41
C LYS A 75 3.75 -7.83 6.90
N LEU A 76 4.16 -6.90 6.02
CA LEU A 76 4.94 -5.74 6.46
C LEU A 76 4.21 -4.93 7.55
N PHE A 77 2.92 -4.67 7.36
CA PHE A 77 2.12 -3.88 8.30
C PHE A 77 1.80 -4.68 9.56
N ASN A 78 1.43 -5.95 9.41
CA ASN A 78 1.14 -6.84 10.53
C ASN A 78 2.37 -7.14 11.38
N PHE A 79 3.58 -7.07 10.81
CA PHE A 79 4.85 -7.21 11.53
C PHE A 79 5.03 -6.13 12.61
N PHE A 80 4.57 -4.92 12.36
CA PHE A 80 4.65 -3.81 13.31
C PHE A 80 3.46 -3.75 14.29
N ASP A 81 2.41 -4.55 14.09
CA ASP A 81 1.26 -4.60 14.98
C ASP A 81 1.53 -5.57 16.15
N GLU A 82 1.61 -5.01 17.37
CA GLU A 82 1.83 -5.78 18.61
C GLU A 82 0.76 -6.84 18.89
N LYS A 83 -0.40 -6.73 18.24
CA LYS A 83 -1.45 -7.75 18.31
C LYS A 83 -0.98 -9.08 17.72
N TYR A 84 -0.16 -9.05 16.69
CA TYR A 84 0.29 -10.23 15.95
C TYR A 84 1.72 -10.61 16.27
N VAL A 85 2.61 -9.63 16.45
CA VAL A 85 4.05 -9.85 16.63
C VAL A 85 4.50 -9.24 17.96
N SER A 86 5.11 -10.05 18.80
CA SER A 86 5.77 -9.54 20.01
C SER A 86 7.17 -9.05 19.66
N ASN A 87 7.48 -7.86 20.15
CA ASN A 87 8.75 -7.19 19.97
C ASN A 87 9.52 -7.14 21.30
N PHE A 88 10.73 -7.67 21.33
CA PHE A 88 11.61 -7.63 22.51
C PHE A 88 12.79 -6.70 22.22
N PHE A 89 12.76 -5.52 22.77
CA PHE A 89 13.79 -4.48 22.67
C PHE A 89 14.19 -4.09 21.24
N ASN A 90 13.27 -4.20 20.27
CA ASN A 90 13.52 -3.95 18.84
C ASN A 90 14.66 -4.83 18.22
N ILE A 91 14.93 -5.97 18.84
CA ILE A 91 15.99 -6.89 18.41
C ILE A 91 15.44 -8.27 18.08
N TYR A 92 14.43 -8.71 18.82
CA TYR A 92 13.85 -10.04 18.66
C TYR A 92 12.35 -9.97 18.46
N PHE A 93 11.89 -10.53 17.36
CA PHE A 93 10.48 -10.53 16.95
C PHE A 93 9.94 -11.95 16.92
N ARG A 94 8.73 -12.13 17.39
CA ARG A 94 8.08 -13.44 17.42
C ARG A 94 6.60 -13.31 17.09
N VAL A 95 6.14 -14.03 16.08
CA VAL A 95 4.70 -14.18 15.79
C VAL A 95 4.02 -14.86 16.97
N ARG A 96 2.91 -14.31 17.47
CA ARG A 96 2.16 -14.81 18.65
C ARG A 96 1.41 -16.09 18.33
N ASP A 97 0.76 -16.13 17.16
CA ASP A 97 0.03 -17.26 16.62
C ASP A 97 0.28 -17.31 15.11
N ALA A 98 1.09 -18.26 14.67
CA ALA A 98 1.52 -18.36 13.27
C ALA A 98 0.34 -18.65 12.33
N PHE A 99 -0.59 -19.50 12.73
CA PHE A 99 -1.75 -19.81 11.90
C PHE A 99 -2.66 -18.59 11.70
N TYR A 100 -2.94 -17.87 12.78
CA TYR A 100 -3.79 -16.68 12.70
C TYR A 100 -3.09 -15.52 11.98
N TYR A 101 -1.77 -15.38 12.16
CA TYR A 101 -0.95 -14.37 11.47
C TYR A 101 -0.96 -14.57 9.96
N ASP A 102 -0.68 -15.80 9.50
CA ASP A 102 -0.72 -16.11 8.07
C ASP A 102 -2.14 -15.92 7.52
N LEU A 103 -3.15 -16.44 8.20
CA LEU A 103 -4.54 -16.34 7.76
C LEU A 103 -4.97 -14.87 7.55
N ILE A 104 -4.73 -14.01 8.53
CA ILE A 104 -5.13 -12.59 8.42
C ILE A 104 -4.32 -11.84 7.37
N SER A 105 -3.00 -12.12 7.28
CA SER A 105 -2.12 -11.51 6.29
C SER A 105 -2.52 -11.90 4.88
N ASP A 106 -2.84 -13.17 4.64
CA ASP A 106 -3.31 -13.67 3.36
C ASP A 106 -4.62 -13.00 2.94
N TYR A 107 -5.62 -12.93 3.83
CA TYR A 107 -6.90 -12.28 3.51
C TYR A 107 -6.72 -10.78 3.18
N GLN A 108 -5.89 -10.09 3.94
CA GLN A 108 -5.61 -8.68 3.68
C GLN A 108 -4.84 -8.48 2.38
N SER A 109 -3.85 -9.33 2.08
CA SER A 109 -3.09 -9.29 0.82
C SER A 109 -3.97 -9.65 -0.39
N LEU A 110 -4.88 -10.62 -0.26
CA LEU A 110 -5.88 -10.92 -1.29
C LEU A 110 -6.84 -9.77 -1.54
N ALA A 111 -7.29 -9.08 -0.49
CA ALA A 111 -8.13 -7.88 -0.64
C ALA A 111 -7.36 -6.75 -1.35
N TRP A 112 -6.09 -6.58 -1.01
CA TRP A 112 -5.22 -5.61 -1.69
C TRP A 112 -5.04 -5.97 -3.17
N ARG A 113 -4.75 -7.23 -3.47
CA ARG A 113 -4.65 -7.74 -4.83
C ARG A 113 -5.93 -7.47 -5.64
N SER A 114 -7.10 -7.81 -5.09
CA SER A 114 -8.38 -7.61 -5.77
C SER A 114 -8.63 -6.15 -6.12
N ASN A 115 -8.34 -5.23 -5.19
CA ASN A 115 -8.60 -3.80 -5.35
C ASN A 115 -7.48 -3.05 -6.08
N GLY A 116 -6.23 -3.44 -5.87
CA GLY A 116 -5.05 -2.73 -6.38
C GLY A 116 -4.50 -3.29 -7.70
N LEU A 117 -4.80 -4.54 -8.04
CA LEU A 117 -4.31 -5.18 -9.25
C LEU A 117 -5.44 -5.71 -10.13
N ASP A 118 -6.21 -6.69 -9.65
CA ASP A 118 -7.15 -7.44 -10.51
C ASP A 118 -8.23 -6.50 -11.07
N THR A 119 -8.89 -5.71 -10.24
CA THR A 119 -9.93 -4.76 -10.66
C THR A 119 -9.41 -3.67 -11.60
N PRO A 120 -8.34 -2.92 -11.31
CA PRO A 120 -7.80 -1.93 -12.24
C PRO A 120 -7.34 -2.52 -13.56
N ALA A 121 -6.66 -3.67 -13.53
CA ALA A 121 -6.17 -4.34 -14.74
C ALA A 121 -7.33 -4.77 -15.65
N ASP A 122 -8.38 -5.35 -15.08
CA ASP A 122 -9.57 -5.76 -15.81
C ASP A 122 -10.31 -4.55 -16.42
N LEU A 123 -10.44 -3.45 -15.67
CA LEU A 123 -11.07 -2.23 -16.19
C LEU A 123 -10.32 -1.66 -17.38
N VAL A 124 -8.99 -1.53 -17.28
CA VAL A 124 -8.17 -1.03 -18.39
C VAL A 124 -8.22 -1.96 -19.60
N LYS A 125 -8.15 -3.28 -19.39
CA LYS A 125 -8.24 -4.26 -20.46
C LYS A 125 -9.61 -4.21 -21.14
N ASN A 126 -10.68 -4.15 -20.35
CA ASN A 126 -12.06 -4.11 -20.87
C ASN A 126 -12.39 -2.77 -21.55
N SER A 127 -11.69 -1.68 -21.24
CA SER A 127 -11.81 -0.40 -21.96
C SER A 127 -11.22 -0.44 -23.38
N GLY A 128 -10.52 -1.52 -23.77
CA GLY A 128 -9.95 -1.72 -25.10
C GLY A 128 -8.42 -1.62 -25.16
N GLN A 129 -7.73 -1.48 -24.02
CA GLN A 129 -6.26 -1.52 -23.98
C GLN A 129 -5.75 -2.96 -24.14
N GLU A 130 -4.98 -3.22 -25.21
CA GLU A 130 -4.47 -4.56 -25.50
C GLU A 130 -3.23 -4.94 -24.68
N ASN A 131 -2.39 -3.96 -24.35
CA ASN A 131 -1.09 -4.15 -23.70
C ASN A 131 -1.19 -3.97 -22.20
N VAL A 132 -1.93 -4.86 -21.54
CA VAL A 132 -2.10 -4.90 -20.08
C VAL A 132 -1.46 -6.18 -19.55
N TYR A 133 -0.51 -6.02 -18.64
CA TYR A 133 0.25 -7.12 -18.04
C TYR A 133 0.09 -7.06 -16.51
N ALA A 134 0.24 -8.21 -15.87
CA ALA A 134 0.23 -8.30 -14.43
C ALA A 134 1.29 -9.28 -13.95
N TYR A 135 1.91 -8.99 -12.79
CA TYR A 135 2.80 -9.93 -12.12
C TYR A 135 2.44 -10.06 -10.64
N ARG A 136 2.85 -11.18 -10.03
CA ARG A 136 2.91 -11.35 -8.59
C ARG A 136 4.34 -11.69 -8.20
N PHE A 137 4.87 -10.96 -7.22
CA PHE A 137 6.16 -11.23 -6.62
C PHE A 137 5.98 -12.19 -5.45
N ASP A 138 6.63 -13.35 -5.52
CA ASP A 138 6.42 -14.47 -4.60
C ASP A 138 7.70 -14.88 -3.84
N TRP A 139 8.78 -14.11 -3.94
CA TRP A 139 10.01 -14.46 -3.24
C TRP A 139 9.82 -14.31 -1.72
N ASP A 140 9.94 -15.42 -1.00
CA ASP A 140 9.71 -15.55 0.43
C ASP A 140 10.76 -16.47 1.10
N GLU A 141 11.96 -16.53 0.51
CA GLU A 141 13.07 -17.37 1.01
C GLU A 141 14.01 -16.60 1.95
N GLU A 142 13.52 -15.67 2.75
CA GLU A 142 14.35 -14.97 3.72
C GLU A 142 14.94 -15.93 4.76
N PRO A 143 16.21 -15.73 5.13
CA PRO A 143 16.89 -16.61 6.06
C PRO A 143 16.36 -16.45 7.49
N LYS A 144 16.52 -17.51 8.28
CA LYS A 144 16.36 -17.42 9.73
C LYS A 144 17.56 -16.71 10.35
N VAL A 145 17.29 -15.66 11.13
CA VAL A 145 18.32 -14.89 11.82
C VAL A 145 18.02 -14.91 13.32
N LEU A 146 18.97 -15.36 14.12
CA LEU A 146 18.85 -15.49 15.57
C LEU A 146 17.61 -16.29 16.02
N GLY A 147 17.19 -17.27 15.21
CA GLY A 147 15.98 -18.06 15.46
C GLY A 147 14.66 -17.41 15.05
N MET A 148 14.68 -16.18 14.55
CA MET A 148 13.54 -15.53 13.92
C MET A 148 13.40 -16.03 12.49
N ASP A 149 12.18 -16.40 12.11
CA ASP A 149 11.82 -16.84 10.76
C ASP A 149 11.26 -15.66 9.97
N PHE A 150 12.12 -15.02 9.15
CA PHE A 150 11.72 -13.85 8.39
C PHE A 150 10.80 -14.19 7.22
N SER A 151 10.84 -15.40 6.68
CA SER A 151 9.85 -15.87 5.72
C SER A 151 8.43 -15.90 6.32
N LEU A 152 8.31 -16.34 7.58
CA LEU A 152 7.05 -16.27 8.31
C LEU A 152 6.67 -14.81 8.65
N LEU A 153 7.63 -14.01 9.14
CA LEU A 153 7.40 -12.65 9.63
C LEU A 153 7.05 -11.67 8.51
N LEU A 154 7.74 -11.77 7.38
CA LEU A 154 7.66 -10.81 6.28
C LEU A 154 7.25 -11.48 4.96
N GLY A 155 7.88 -12.60 4.57
CA GLY A 155 7.66 -13.23 3.28
C GLY A 155 7.81 -12.23 2.13
N ALA A 156 7.11 -12.42 1.04
CA ALA A 156 7.08 -11.47 -0.07
C ALA A 156 6.27 -10.20 0.29
N ALA A 157 6.77 -9.44 1.28
CA ALA A 157 6.10 -8.29 1.86
C ALA A 157 6.05 -7.08 0.92
N HIS A 158 5.28 -6.06 1.30
CA HIS A 158 5.18 -4.80 0.58
C HIS A 158 6.54 -4.16 0.34
N ALA A 159 6.78 -3.71 -0.89
CA ALA A 159 8.00 -3.08 -1.38
C ALA A 159 9.23 -4.01 -1.53
N PHE A 160 9.14 -5.30 -1.22
CA PHE A 160 10.28 -6.22 -1.34
C PHE A 160 10.65 -6.54 -2.80
N GLU A 161 9.74 -6.33 -3.75
CA GLU A 161 10.01 -6.46 -5.19
C GLU A 161 10.91 -5.34 -5.73
N ILE A 162 10.97 -4.18 -5.08
CA ILE A 162 11.66 -2.99 -5.59
C ILE A 162 13.14 -3.26 -5.93
N PRO A 163 13.94 -3.86 -5.03
CA PRO A 163 15.34 -4.18 -5.34
C PRO A 163 15.51 -5.10 -6.55
N PHE A 164 14.59 -6.06 -6.72
CA PHE A 164 14.63 -7.00 -7.84
C PHE A 164 14.28 -6.32 -9.16
N ILE A 165 13.27 -5.44 -9.17
CA ILE A 165 12.84 -4.71 -10.36
C ILE A 165 13.88 -3.66 -10.76
N MET A 166 14.44 -2.94 -9.79
CA MET A 166 15.40 -1.87 -10.04
C MET A 166 16.84 -2.41 -10.22
N GLY A 167 17.11 -3.66 -9.83
CA GLY A 167 18.43 -4.26 -9.86
C GLY A 167 19.40 -3.61 -8.85
N ASP A 168 18.85 -2.99 -7.81
CA ASP A 168 19.59 -2.30 -6.77
C ASP A 168 19.24 -2.88 -5.39
N PHE A 169 20.21 -3.52 -4.77
CA PHE A 169 20.10 -4.15 -3.45
C PHE A 169 20.86 -3.37 -2.37
N ASP A 170 21.31 -2.15 -2.66
CA ASP A 170 21.94 -1.29 -1.68
C ASP A 170 20.84 -0.49 -0.95
N PHE A 171 20.61 -0.84 0.29
CA PHE A 171 19.61 -0.20 1.14
C PHE A 171 20.17 0.99 1.95
N GLY A 172 21.37 1.51 1.61
CA GLY A 172 22.00 2.69 2.22
C GLY A 172 22.89 2.40 3.40
#